data_8ef6a19a8c2013e73e82aad51f5083fb
#
_entry.id   8ef6a19a8c2013e73e82aad51f5083fb
#
_cell.length_a   1.000
_cell.length_b   1.000
_cell.length_c   1.000
_cell.angle_alpha   90.00
_cell.angle_beta   90.00
_cell.angle_gamma   90.00
#
_symmetry.space_group_name_H-M   'P 1'
#
loop_
_entity.id
_entity.type
_entity.pdbx_description
1 polymer ?
#
loop_
_entity_poly.entity_id
_entity_poly.type
_entity_poly.pdbx_seq_one_letter_code
_entity_poly.pdbx_strand_id
1 'polypeptide(L)'
;LFNEVYDEEHIPYLLKVPGVNKVTRGKGMPFRFSIGGETKSMSAPTQKFVAMYEIDDPDVVQSTEWSLAVEKGRWSTEVRQHTSERSHFMYEYC
;
A
#
# COMPACT_ATOMS: atom_id res chain seq x y z
N LEU A 1 -0.30 1.97 -16.34
CA LEU A 1 0.06 0.58 -16.02
C LEU A 1 0.13 0.30 -14.52
N PHE A 2 0.75 1.22 -13.73
CA PHE A 2 0.91 1.04 -12.29
C PHE A 2 -0.44 0.78 -11.58
N ASN A 3 -1.39 1.69 -11.72
CA ASN A 3 -2.68 1.55 -11.03
C ASN A 3 -3.49 0.38 -11.54
N GLU A 4 -3.49 0.14 -12.84
CA GLU A 4 -4.19 -0.99 -13.44
C GLU A 4 -3.67 -2.32 -12.91
N VAL A 5 -2.36 -2.52 -12.95
CA VAL A 5 -1.75 -3.77 -12.49
C VAL A 5 -1.93 -3.93 -10.99
N TYR A 6 -1.78 -2.86 -10.23
CA TYR A 6 -1.94 -2.92 -8.78
C TYR A 6 -3.36 -3.33 -8.41
N ASP A 7 -4.36 -2.67 -8.98
CA ASP A 7 -5.77 -2.92 -8.64
C ASP A 7 -6.32 -4.23 -9.22
N GLU A 8 -5.94 -4.57 -10.44
CA GLU A 8 -6.51 -5.71 -11.15
C GLU A 8 -5.76 -7.02 -10.94
N GLU A 9 -4.48 -6.96 -10.57
CA GLU A 9 -3.67 -8.17 -10.41
C GLU A 9 -3.04 -8.28 -9.02
N HIS A 10 -2.26 -7.29 -8.62
CA HIS A 10 -1.46 -7.38 -7.38
C HIS A 10 -2.34 -7.51 -6.14
N ILE A 11 -3.31 -6.64 -5.97
CA ILE A 11 -4.23 -6.70 -4.83
C ILE A 11 -5.05 -7.98 -4.82
N PRO A 12 -5.69 -8.41 -5.92
CA PRO A 12 -6.42 -9.67 -5.92
C PRO A 12 -5.58 -10.88 -5.53
N TYR A 13 -4.31 -10.95 -5.96
CA TYR A 13 -3.43 -12.03 -5.56
C TYR A 13 -3.11 -11.97 -4.07
N LEU A 14 -2.84 -10.78 -3.54
CA LEU A 14 -2.53 -10.62 -2.12
C LEU A 14 -3.73 -10.88 -1.22
N LEU A 15 -4.94 -10.56 -1.67
CA LEU A 15 -6.16 -10.85 -0.91
C LEU A 15 -6.43 -12.35 -0.75
N LYS A 16 -5.79 -13.18 -1.55
CA LYS A 16 -5.91 -14.64 -1.43
C LYS A 16 -4.93 -15.22 -0.39
N VAL A 17 -4.00 -14.42 0.10
CA VAL A 17 -3.04 -14.86 1.10
C VAL A 17 -3.74 -15.01 2.45
N PRO A 18 -3.60 -16.17 3.14
CA PRO A 18 -4.17 -16.34 4.46
C PRO A 18 -3.69 -15.25 5.42
N GLY A 19 -4.62 -14.62 6.13
CA GLY A 19 -4.32 -13.55 7.07
C GLY A 19 -4.40 -12.15 6.48
N VAL A 20 -4.55 -12.00 5.17
CA VAL A 20 -4.81 -10.69 4.55
C VAL A 20 -6.32 -10.49 4.47
N ASN A 21 -6.83 -9.54 5.24
CA ASN A 21 -8.27 -9.32 5.39
C ASN A 21 -8.83 -8.23 4.49
N LYS A 22 -8.04 -7.19 4.26
CA LYS A 22 -8.51 -6.04 3.48
C LYS A 22 -7.31 -5.28 2.92
N VAL A 23 -7.49 -4.73 1.72
CA VAL A 23 -6.51 -3.83 1.11
C VAL A 23 -7.24 -2.56 0.68
N THR A 24 -6.74 -1.41 1.12
CA THR A 24 -7.30 -0.11 0.76
C THR A 24 -6.22 0.72 0.09
N ARG A 25 -6.54 1.36 -1.01
CA ARG A 25 -5.62 2.23 -1.71
C ARG A 25 -6.00 3.69 -1.54
N GLY A 26 -5.00 4.55 -1.58
CA GLY A 26 -5.20 5.98 -1.50
C GLY A 26 -4.16 6.73 -2.33
N LYS A 27 -4.44 8.00 -2.52
CA LYS A 27 -3.54 8.92 -3.20
C LYS A 27 -3.25 10.08 -2.27
N GLY A 28 -1.98 10.42 -2.13
CA GLY A 28 -1.58 11.58 -1.33
C GLY A 28 -2.10 12.87 -1.92
N MET A 29 -2.47 13.80 -1.06
CA MET A 29 -2.96 15.09 -1.50
C MET A 29 -2.58 16.18 -0.50
N PRO A 30 -2.42 17.42 -0.95
CA PRO A 30 -2.22 18.54 -0.05
C PRO A 30 -3.52 18.86 0.68
N PHE A 31 -3.41 19.46 1.85
CA PHE A 31 -4.60 19.84 2.62
C PHE A 31 -4.29 21.00 3.55
N ARG A 32 -5.34 21.58 4.09
CA ARG A 32 -5.26 22.63 5.11
C ARG A 32 -5.98 22.15 6.36
N PHE A 33 -5.48 22.57 7.51
CA PHE A 33 -6.14 22.29 8.78
C PHE A 33 -5.99 23.46 9.74
N SER A 34 -6.90 23.52 10.71
CA SER A 34 -6.88 24.55 11.73
C SER A 34 -6.32 24.00 13.04
N ILE A 35 -5.39 24.73 13.64
CA ILE A 35 -4.84 24.38 14.94
C ILE A 35 -4.50 25.69 15.68
N GLY A 36 -4.91 25.79 16.95
CA GLY A 36 -4.63 26.96 17.76
C GLY A 36 -5.19 28.24 17.18
N GLY A 37 -6.31 28.18 16.45
CA GLY A 37 -6.93 29.35 15.83
C GLY A 37 -6.29 29.78 14.52
N GLU A 38 -5.31 29.02 14.01
CA GLU A 38 -4.63 29.31 12.76
C GLU A 38 -4.89 28.23 11.74
N THR A 39 -4.88 28.60 10.46
CA THR A 39 -4.96 27.67 9.34
C THR A 39 -3.56 27.39 8.83
N LYS A 40 -3.22 26.11 8.76
CA LYS A 40 -1.92 25.65 8.26
C LYS A 40 -2.11 24.82 7.00
N SER A 41 -1.14 24.92 6.09
CA SER A 41 -1.13 24.16 4.84
C SER A 41 -0.10 23.05 4.92
N MET A 42 -0.46 21.87 4.45
CA MET A 42 0.44 20.73 4.36
C MET A 42 0.55 20.28 2.91
N SER A 43 1.77 20.03 2.48
CA SER A 43 2.03 19.50 1.15
C SER A 43 1.62 18.04 1.05
N ALA A 44 1.36 17.58 -0.17
CA ALA A 44 1.15 16.16 -0.42
C ALA A 44 2.39 15.37 0.00
N PRO A 45 2.23 14.11 0.46
CA PRO A 45 3.38 13.29 0.81
C PRO A 45 4.23 12.97 -0.41
N THR A 46 5.51 12.68 -0.16
CA THR A 46 6.45 12.30 -1.23
C THR A 46 5.97 11.06 -1.96
N GLN A 47 5.49 10.07 -1.22
CA GLN A 47 4.87 8.89 -1.82
C GLN A 47 3.48 9.25 -2.32
N LYS A 48 3.33 9.23 -3.64
CA LYS A 48 2.09 9.65 -4.30
C LYS A 48 0.92 8.72 -4.03
N PHE A 49 1.19 7.42 -3.94
CA PHE A 49 0.15 6.40 -3.73
C PHE A 49 0.45 5.60 -2.47
N VAL A 50 -0.60 5.17 -1.78
CA VAL A 50 -0.50 4.34 -0.60
C VAL A 50 -1.42 3.14 -0.74
N ALA A 51 -1.00 2.01 -0.16
CA ALA A 51 -1.83 0.83 0.00
C ALA A 51 -1.75 0.40 1.45
N MET A 52 -2.89 0.22 2.08
CA MET A 52 -2.99 -0.23 3.47
C MET A 52 -3.56 -1.64 3.50
N TYR A 53 -2.84 -2.55 4.11
CA TYR A 53 -3.21 -3.95 4.22
C TYR A 53 -3.59 -4.23 5.66
N GLU A 54 -4.82 -4.73 5.87
CA GLU A 54 -5.23 -5.20 7.18
C GLU A 54 -4.94 -6.70 7.26
N ILE A 55 -4.04 -7.07 8.16
CA ILE A 55 -3.54 -8.43 8.28
C ILE A 55 -3.72 -8.94 9.72
N ASP A 56 -3.77 -10.27 9.88
CA ASP A 56 -3.99 -10.87 11.20
C ASP A 56 -2.83 -10.62 12.16
N ASP A 57 -1.60 -10.72 11.66
CA ASP A 57 -0.39 -10.44 12.43
C ASP A 57 0.80 -10.16 11.49
N PRO A 58 1.92 -9.63 12.02
CA PRO A 58 3.06 -9.28 11.16
C PRO A 58 3.68 -10.46 10.42
N ASP A 59 3.52 -11.68 10.89
CA ASP A 59 4.11 -12.86 10.23
C ASP A 59 3.47 -13.16 8.88
N VAL A 60 2.28 -12.61 8.61
CA VAL A 60 1.61 -12.79 7.32
C VAL A 60 2.50 -12.35 6.16
N VAL A 61 3.22 -11.22 6.32
CA VAL A 61 4.09 -10.70 5.25
C VAL A 61 5.40 -11.46 5.10
N GLN A 62 5.66 -12.44 5.97
CA GLN A 62 6.81 -13.32 5.89
C GLN A 62 6.41 -14.74 5.46
N SER A 63 5.12 -14.99 5.24
CA SER A 63 4.63 -16.32 4.87
C SER A 63 5.04 -16.69 3.45
N THR A 64 5.08 -18.00 3.19
CA THR A 64 5.35 -18.52 1.85
C THR A 64 4.27 -18.06 0.88
N GLU A 65 3.03 -18.06 1.32
CA GLU A 65 1.89 -17.62 0.49
C GLU A 65 2.01 -16.16 0.07
N TRP A 66 2.45 -15.29 1.00
CA TRP A 66 2.71 -13.89 0.67
C TRP A 66 3.86 -13.77 -0.35
N SER A 67 4.96 -14.48 -0.11
CA SER A 67 6.12 -14.44 -1.01
C SER A 67 5.77 -14.85 -2.43
N LEU A 68 4.93 -15.88 -2.57
CA LEU A 68 4.48 -16.33 -3.88
C LEU A 68 3.51 -15.34 -4.52
N ALA A 69 2.60 -14.79 -3.74
CA ALA A 69 1.60 -13.86 -4.25
C ALA A 69 2.21 -12.56 -4.80
N VAL A 70 3.22 -12.00 -4.13
CA VAL A 70 3.83 -10.73 -4.57
C VAL A 70 4.60 -10.88 -5.88
N GLU A 71 4.92 -12.10 -6.28
CA GLU A 71 5.62 -12.35 -7.55
C GLU A 71 4.70 -12.69 -8.70
N LYS A 72 3.39 -12.81 -8.47
CA LYS A 72 2.45 -13.16 -9.52
C LYS A 72 2.08 -11.95 -10.39
N GLY A 73 1.79 -12.25 -11.67
CA GLY A 73 1.28 -11.28 -12.60
C GLY A 73 2.32 -10.26 -13.05
N ARG A 74 1.82 -9.19 -13.65
CA ARG A 74 2.68 -8.15 -14.23
C ARG A 74 3.34 -7.23 -13.20
N TRP A 75 2.94 -7.31 -11.93
CA TRP A 75 3.53 -6.45 -10.92
C TRP A 75 5.04 -6.66 -10.80
N SER A 76 5.48 -7.90 -10.62
CA SER A 76 6.89 -8.21 -10.43
C SER A 76 7.72 -8.03 -11.70
N THR A 77 7.13 -8.28 -12.87
CA THR A 77 7.88 -8.28 -14.14
C THR A 77 7.84 -6.96 -14.88
N GLU A 78 6.76 -6.19 -14.75
CA GLU A 78 6.57 -4.99 -15.57
C GLU A 78 6.41 -3.69 -14.78
N VAL A 79 6.09 -3.76 -13.49
CA VAL A 79 5.76 -2.55 -12.71
C VAL A 79 6.75 -2.28 -11.59
N ARG A 80 7.05 -3.27 -10.75
CA ARG A 80 7.89 -3.09 -9.54
C ARG A 80 9.20 -2.36 -9.84
N GLN A 81 9.87 -2.72 -10.90
CA GLN A 81 11.16 -2.14 -11.25
C GLN A 81 11.10 -0.66 -11.64
N HIS A 82 9.91 -0.17 -11.96
CA HIS A 82 9.69 1.23 -12.33
C HIS A 82 9.16 2.06 -11.16
N THR A 83 9.03 1.49 -9.98
CA THR A 83 8.60 2.23 -8.80
C THR A 83 9.80 2.84 -8.09
N SER A 84 9.60 3.98 -7.46
CA SER A 84 10.64 4.68 -6.72
C SER A 84 10.07 5.25 -5.41
N GLU A 85 10.97 5.66 -4.52
CA GLU A 85 10.61 6.28 -3.25
C GLU A 85 9.63 5.43 -2.43
N ARG A 86 9.88 4.13 -2.40
CA ARG A 86 9.03 3.19 -1.69
C ARG A 86 9.38 3.17 -0.21
N SER A 87 8.35 3.17 0.63
CA SER A 87 8.50 3.06 2.08
C SER A 87 7.46 2.08 2.60
N HIS A 88 7.84 1.31 3.61
CA HIS A 88 6.97 0.31 4.21
C HIS A 88 6.92 0.52 5.73
N PHE A 89 5.71 0.52 6.28
CA PHE A 89 5.48 0.71 7.71
C PHE A 89 4.49 -0.32 8.21
N MET A 90 4.62 -0.69 9.47
CA MET A 90 3.71 -1.62 10.13
C MET A 90 3.13 -0.92 11.36
N TYR A 91 1.81 -0.93 11.48
CA TYR A 91 1.11 -0.34 12.62
C TYR A 91 0.22 -1.39 13.28
N GLU A 92 0.12 -1.31 14.58
CA GLU A 92 -0.79 -2.13 15.35
C GLU A 92 -1.96 -1.26 15.80
N TYR A 93 -3.18 -1.78 15.73
CA TYR A 93 -4.33 -1.05 16.23
C TYR A 93 -4.24 -0.90 17.75
N CYS A 94 -4.54 0.30 18.25
CA CYS A 94 -4.49 0.61 19.66
C CYS A 94 -5.68 0.03 20.43
#